data_b4663df314361c1bf67fa74de7d7cbe7
#
_entry.id   b4663df314361c1bf67fa74de7d7cbe7
#
_cell.length_a   1.000
_cell.length_b   1.000
_cell.length_c   1.000
_cell.angle_alpha   90.00
_cell.angle_beta   90.00
_cell.angle_gamma   90.00
#
_symmetry.space_group_name_H-M   'P 1'
#
loop_
_entity.id
_entity.type
_entity.pdbx_description
1 polymer ?
#
loop_
_entity_poly.entity_id
_entity_poly.type
_entity_poly.pdbx_seq_one_letter_code
_entity_poly.pdbx_strand_id
1 'polypeptide(L)'
;MAFMAAACERETFDAEDNVQLRLSTDSILFDTVITARSTVTQSFKIYNPADRAILIDHIKLESDGGQIYRINVDGAPGNVSDYRIGAQDSLFVFVEATINPDDQTQPFVIDGKVVVSNGVHSDDIALEAWGQNAVYHVNDSIKEDTRWDNSIPHLVYGPCWVAPGARLLIDPGARIYFHAFSFLAVLGNLQVRGTAEERVVMRHDRFEAFYEDQTGQWQGVFLLAPSDANRIEYADIRNSVVGLRVDSL
;
A
#
# COMPACT_ATOMS: atom_id res chain seq x y z
N MET A 1 17.88 26.46 -58.59
CA MET A 1 17.04 26.29 -57.40
C MET A 1 16.61 24.83 -57.36
N ALA A 2 17.20 24.04 -56.47
CA ALA A 2 16.83 22.63 -56.30
C ALA A 2 15.79 22.57 -55.16
N PHE A 3 14.59 22.11 -55.48
CA PHE A 3 13.56 21.80 -54.47
C PHE A 3 13.91 20.45 -53.83
N MET A 4 14.32 20.47 -52.56
CA MET A 4 14.34 19.29 -51.74
C MET A 4 12.88 18.98 -51.34
N ALA A 5 12.31 17.97 -51.94
CA ALA A 5 11.07 17.37 -51.45
C ALA A 5 11.41 16.56 -50.21
N ALA A 6 11.01 17.04 -49.02
CA ALA A 6 10.97 16.22 -47.83
C ALA A 6 9.87 15.18 -48.03
N ALA A 7 10.26 13.95 -48.34
CA ALA A 7 9.36 12.81 -48.28
C ALA A 7 9.09 12.52 -46.82
N CYS A 8 7.86 12.75 -46.33
CA CYS A 8 7.35 12.07 -45.18
C CYS A 8 7.28 10.59 -45.51
N GLU A 9 8.22 9.80 -45.05
CA GLU A 9 8.10 8.34 -45.05
C GLU A 9 6.84 7.99 -44.24
N ARG A 10 5.86 7.45 -44.93
CA ARG A 10 4.71 6.82 -44.29
C ARG A 10 5.23 5.51 -43.72
N GLU A 11 5.44 5.46 -42.41
CA GLU A 11 5.73 4.21 -41.72
C GLU A 11 4.59 3.23 -42.02
N THR A 12 4.90 2.18 -42.76
CA THR A 12 3.99 1.07 -43.05
C THR A 12 3.96 0.18 -41.81
N PHE A 13 2.80 0.06 -41.20
CA PHE A 13 2.54 -0.93 -40.16
C PHE A 13 2.21 -2.25 -40.87
N ASP A 14 3.06 -3.25 -40.72
CA ASP A 14 2.68 -4.62 -41.03
C ASP A 14 1.84 -5.14 -39.87
N ALA A 15 0.58 -5.48 -40.14
CA ALA A 15 -0.37 -6.00 -39.14
C ALA A 15 -0.03 -7.41 -38.62
N GLU A 16 1.10 -7.99 -39.03
CA GLU A 16 1.59 -9.31 -38.63
C GLU A 16 2.97 -9.18 -37.93
N ASP A 17 3.08 -8.31 -36.93
CA ASP A 17 4.32 -8.20 -36.16
C ASP A 17 4.51 -9.40 -35.22
N ASN A 18 5.22 -10.42 -35.73
CA ASN A 18 5.68 -11.56 -34.94
C ASN A 18 6.85 -11.16 -33.99
N VAL A 19 6.75 -9.99 -33.39
CA VAL A 19 7.73 -9.49 -32.40
C VAL A 19 7.28 -9.89 -31.02
N GLN A 20 8.07 -10.72 -30.36
CA GLN A 20 7.84 -11.01 -28.95
C GLN A 20 8.22 -9.80 -28.11
N LEU A 21 7.28 -9.28 -27.33
CA LEU A 21 7.51 -8.23 -26.37
C LEU A 21 8.39 -8.74 -25.22
N ARG A 22 9.11 -7.84 -24.59
CA ARG A 22 9.86 -8.18 -23.38
C ARG A 22 9.29 -7.39 -22.21
N LEU A 23 8.86 -8.08 -21.18
CA LEU A 23 8.42 -7.50 -19.92
C LEU A 23 9.60 -7.39 -18.93
N SER A 24 9.61 -6.35 -18.11
CA SER A 24 10.68 -6.15 -17.09
C SER A 24 10.56 -7.09 -15.91
N THR A 25 9.37 -7.65 -15.67
CA THR A 25 9.05 -8.62 -14.61
C THR A 25 7.90 -9.51 -15.08
N ASP A 26 7.72 -10.63 -14.45
CA ASP A 26 6.61 -11.57 -14.63
C ASP A 26 5.53 -11.43 -13.54
N SER A 27 5.85 -10.72 -12.46
CA SER A 27 4.94 -10.55 -11.33
C SER A 27 5.16 -9.24 -10.60
N ILE A 28 4.10 -8.74 -9.93
CA ILE A 28 4.12 -7.65 -8.97
C ILE A 28 3.44 -8.12 -7.70
N LEU A 29 4.22 -8.14 -6.62
CA LEU A 29 3.74 -8.46 -5.29
C LEU A 29 3.54 -7.16 -4.51
N PHE A 30 2.32 -6.94 -4.02
CA PHE A 30 2.03 -5.89 -3.07
C PHE A 30 2.16 -6.47 -1.66
N ASP A 31 2.91 -5.79 -0.81
CA ASP A 31 3.00 -6.13 0.61
C ASP A 31 1.61 -6.04 1.27
N THR A 32 1.49 -6.43 2.54
CA THR A 32 0.21 -6.40 3.26
C THR A 32 -0.47 -5.04 3.12
N VAL A 33 -1.61 -5.02 2.45
CA VAL A 33 -2.44 -3.83 2.22
C VAL A 33 -3.53 -3.81 3.29
N ILE A 34 -3.50 -2.80 4.13
CA ILE A 34 -4.60 -2.57 5.06
C ILE A 34 -5.78 -2.00 4.27
N THR A 35 -6.96 -2.60 4.45
CA THR A 35 -8.18 -2.24 3.72
C THR A 35 -8.49 -0.74 3.80
N ALA A 36 -9.21 -0.22 2.80
CA ALA A 36 -9.54 1.19 2.60
C ALA A 36 -8.34 2.13 2.32
N ARG A 37 -7.16 1.59 2.00
CA ARG A 37 -5.99 2.37 1.53
C ARG A 37 -5.48 1.85 0.19
N SER A 38 -4.98 2.76 -0.63
CA SER A 38 -4.19 2.39 -1.80
C SER A 38 -2.77 2.01 -1.39
N THR A 39 -2.19 1.06 -2.10
CA THR A 39 -0.77 0.71 -1.97
C THR A 39 0.13 1.83 -2.50
N VAL A 40 1.43 1.66 -2.27
CA VAL A 40 2.42 2.35 -3.09
C VAL A 40 2.30 1.87 -4.53
N THR A 41 2.37 2.81 -5.46
CA THR A 41 2.34 2.50 -6.88
C THR A 41 3.59 1.70 -7.26
N GLN A 42 3.39 0.51 -7.79
CA GLN A 42 4.42 -0.32 -8.42
C GLN A 42 4.45 -0.05 -9.92
N SER A 43 5.51 -0.46 -10.61
CA SER A 43 5.58 -0.28 -12.06
C SER A 43 6.38 -1.38 -12.73
N PHE A 44 6.06 -1.63 -13.98
CA PHE A 44 6.84 -2.45 -14.87
C PHE A 44 6.98 -1.77 -16.25
N LYS A 45 7.87 -2.31 -17.07
CA LYS A 45 8.09 -1.83 -18.44
C LYS A 45 7.76 -2.90 -19.46
N ILE A 46 7.22 -2.45 -20.56
CA ILE A 46 7.05 -3.22 -21.78
C ILE A 46 8.08 -2.70 -22.79
N TYR A 47 8.97 -3.56 -23.26
CA TYR A 47 10.03 -3.20 -24.21
C TYR A 47 9.66 -3.67 -25.60
N ASN A 48 9.84 -2.81 -26.58
CA ASN A 48 9.90 -3.16 -27.99
C ASN A 48 11.37 -3.42 -28.39
N PRO A 49 11.81 -4.68 -28.57
CA PRO A 49 13.19 -4.96 -28.96
C PRO A 49 13.46 -4.81 -30.47
N ALA A 50 12.44 -4.51 -31.27
CA ALA A 50 12.57 -4.41 -32.72
C ALA A 50 13.09 -3.04 -33.16
N ASP A 51 13.71 -3.00 -34.36
CA ASP A 51 14.21 -1.77 -34.97
C ASP A 51 13.10 -0.95 -35.68
N ARG A 52 11.85 -1.30 -35.41
CA ARG A 52 10.65 -0.62 -35.92
C ARG A 52 9.61 -0.46 -34.83
N ALA A 53 8.70 0.50 -35.00
CA ALA A 53 7.59 0.65 -34.10
C ALA A 53 6.63 -0.54 -34.19
N ILE A 54 6.07 -0.94 -33.06
CA ILE A 54 5.06 -1.99 -32.95
C ILE A 54 3.75 -1.42 -32.40
N LEU A 55 2.65 -2.06 -32.75
CA LEU A 55 1.33 -1.78 -32.20
C LEU A 55 1.01 -2.80 -31.12
N ILE A 56 0.68 -2.34 -29.93
CA ILE A 56 0.08 -3.14 -28.87
C ILE A 56 -1.42 -3.16 -29.10
N ASP A 57 -1.99 -4.34 -29.32
CA ASP A 57 -3.43 -4.51 -29.49
C ASP A 57 -4.19 -4.12 -28.23
N HIS A 58 -3.73 -4.61 -27.08
CA HIS A 58 -4.28 -4.18 -25.81
C HIS A 58 -3.35 -4.41 -24.60
N ILE A 59 -3.51 -3.56 -23.59
CA ILE A 59 -3.01 -3.74 -22.23
C ILE A 59 -4.23 -3.73 -21.33
N LYS A 60 -4.56 -4.87 -20.72
CA LYS A 60 -5.78 -5.06 -19.93
C LYS A 60 -5.48 -5.57 -18.54
N LEU A 61 -6.14 -4.98 -17.57
CA LEU A 61 -6.19 -5.48 -16.21
C LEU A 61 -7.34 -6.49 -16.09
N GLU A 62 -7.03 -7.68 -15.59
CA GLU A 62 -7.98 -8.73 -15.23
C GLU A 62 -7.81 -9.07 -13.75
N SER A 63 -8.89 -9.10 -13.00
CA SER A 63 -8.89 -9.36 -11.56
C SER A 63 -10.22 -9.97 -11.12
N ASP A 64 -10.17 -11.00 -10.30
CA ASP A 64 -11.34 -11.70 -9.77
C ASP A 64 -12.08 -10.91 -8.67
N GLY A 65 -11.43 -9.92 -8.07
CA GLY A 65 -11.90 -9.15 -6.91
C GLY A 65 -12.55 -7.78 -7.21
N GLY A 66 -13.04 -7.53 -8.43
CA GLY A 66 -13.63 -6.24 -8.79
C GLY A 66 -12.59 -5.15 -9.05
N GLN A 67 -12.86 -3.88 -8.65
CA GLN A 67 -11.98 -2.73 -8.91
C GLN A 67 -10.87 -2.56 -7.84
N ILE A 68 -10.20 -3.65 -7.48
CA ILE A 68 -9.14 -3.62 -6.46
C ILE A 68 -7.86 -3.06 -7.05
N TYR A 69 -7.48 -3.54 -8.24
CA TYR A 69 -6.33 -3.03 -8.96
C TYR A 69 -6.71 -1.89 -9.91
N ARG A 70 -5.79 -0.98 -10.10
CA ARG A 70 -5.85 0.08 -11.11
C ARG A 70 -4.53 0.11 -11.85
N ILE A 71 -4.60 0.37 -13.16
CA ILE A 71 -3.42 0.58 -13.98
C ILE A 71 -3.44 1.97 -14.61
N ASN A 72 -2.24 2.48 -14.87
CA ASN A 72 -2.01 3.68 -15.67
C ASN A 72 -0.90 3.35 -16.67
N VAL A 73 -1.22 3.46 -17.94
CA VAL A 73 -0.32 3.13 -19.03
C VAL A 73 0.21 4.43 -19.61
N ASP A 74 1.45 4.79 -19.29
CA ASP A 74 2.13 5.99 -19.79
C ASP A 74 1.29 7.28 -19.65
N GLY A 75 0.61 7.44 -18.52
CA GLY A 75 -0.27 8.58 -18.24
C GLY A 75 -1.75 8.36 -18.60
N ALA A 76 -2.08 7.32 -19.37
CA ALA A 76 -3.47 6.97 -19.67
C ALA A 76 -4.04 6.05 -18.57
N PRO A 77 -5.10 6.44 -17.84
CA PRO A 77 -5.69 5.61 -16.79
C PRO A 77 -6.53 4.48 -17.37
N GLY A 78 -6.42 3.29 -16.77
CA GLY A 78 -7.19 2.11 -17.14
C GLY A 78 -6.61 1.33 -18.31
N ASN A 79 -7.43 0.46 -18.88
CA ASN A 79 -7.07 -0.37 -20.04
C ASN A 79 -6.86 0.49 -21.28
N VAL A 80 -5.88 0.14 -22.09
CA VAL A 80 -5.61 0.80 -23.35
C VAL A 80 -5.62 -0.20 -24.50
N SER A 81 -5.94 0.29 -25.71
CA SER A 81 -5.87 -0.47 -26.97
C SER A 81 -5.16 0.37 -28.03
N ASP A 82 -4.64 -0.30 -29.04
CA ASP A 82 -3.97 0.34 -30.19
C ASP A 82 -2.83 1.28 -29.78
N TYR A 83 -2.03 0.86 -28.77
CA TYR A 83 -0.93 1.67 -28.25
C TYR A 83 0.37 1.41 -29.01
N ARG A 84 1.04 2.48 -29.44
CA ARG A 84 2.27 2.37 -30.24
C ARG A 84 3.51 2.48 -29.35
N ILE A 85 4.43 1.53 -29.46
CA ILE A 85 5.78 1.63 -28.89
C ILE A 85 6.79 1.82 -30.03
N GLY A 86 7.61 2.88 -29.95
CA GLY A 86 8.65 3.18 -30.94
C GLY A 86 9.70 2.07 -31.06
N ALA A 87 10.52 2.13 -32.13
CA ALA A 87 11.65 1.21 -32.32
C ALA A 87 12.62 1.30 -31.13
N GLN A 88 13.05 0.16 -30.55
CA GLN A 88 13.99 0.06 -29.42
C GLN A 88 13.55 0.88 -28.18
N ASP A 89 12.25 1.16 -28.03
CA ASP A 89 11.68 1.97 -26.98
C ASP A 89 10.94 1.13 -25.93
N SER A 90 10.48 1.76 -24.87
CA SER A 90 9.75 1.10 -23.77
C SER A 90 8.63 1.98 -23.24
N LEU A 91 7.63 1.33 -22.69
CA LEU A 91 6.43 1.90 -22.10
C LEU A 91 6.37 1.54 -20.63
N PHE A 92 6.05 2.50 -19.76
CA PHE A 92 5.77 2.26 -18.36
C PHE A 92 4.29 1.94 -18.11
N VAL A 93 4.06 0.91 -17.30
CA VAL A 93 2.75 0.62 -16.74
C VAL A 93 2.85 0.71 -15.22
N PHE A 94 2.06 1.58 -14.63
CA PHE A 94 1.94 1.76 -13.19
C PHE A 94 0.75 0.95 -12.69
N VAL A 95 0.92 0.29 -11.56
CA VAL A 95 -0.12 -0.55 -10.93
C VAL A 95 -0.28 -0.14 -9.47
N GLU A 96 -1.51 -0.03 -9.04
CA GLU A 96 -1.92 0.34 -7.69
C GLU A 96 -3.01 -0.62 -7.23
N ALA A 97 -2.98 -1.03 -5.95
CA ALA A 97 -4.04 -1.81 -5.35
C ALA A 97 -4.77 -1.01 -4.27
N THR A 98 -6.10 -1.13 -4.22
CA THR A 98 -6.94 -0.57 -3.16
C THR A 98 -7.92 -1.64 -2.72
N ILE A 99 -7.80 -2.10 -1.48
CA ILE A 99 -8.62 -3.20 -0.96
C ILE A 99 -9.74 -2.62 -0.10
N ASN A 100 -10.98 -3.00 -0.41
CA ASN A 100 -12.12 -2.64 0.41
C ASN A 100 -12.21 -3.55 1.65
N PRO A 101 -12.68 -3.06 2.82
CA PRO A 101 -12.96 -3.89 3.97
C PRO A 101 -13.99 -4.98 3.62
N ASP A 102 -13.79 -6.16 4.17
CA ASP A 102 -14.77 -7.25 4.18
C ASP A 102 -15.01 -7.73 5.63
N ASP A 103 -15.76 -8.80 5.81
CA ASP A 103 -16.07 -9.34 7.15
C ASP A 103 -15.03 -10.35 7.65
N GLN A 104 -13.89 -10.52 6.96
CA GLN A 104 -12.85 -11.47 7.35
C GLN A 104 -11.91 -10.87 8.39
N THR A 105 -11.58 -11.66 9.40
CA THR A 105 -10.58 -11.28 10.43
C THR A 105 -9.17 -11.74 10.09
N GLN A 106 -9.03 -12.71 9.18
CA GLN A 106 -7.74 -13.22 8.71
C GLN A 106 -7.27 -12.47 7.46
N PRO A 107 -5.96 -12.36 7.24
CA PRO A 107 -5.44 -11.86 5.97
C PRO A 107 -5.95 -12.72 4.80
N PHE A 108 -6.26 -12.07 3.68
CA PHE A 108 -6.75 -12.70 2.46
C PHE A 108 -5.92 -12.25 1.26
N VAL A 109 -5.82 -13.13 0.26
CA VAL A 109 -5.06 -12.86 -0.96
C VAL A 109 -6.02 -12.48 -2.07
N ILE A 110 -5.62 -11.51 -2.86
CA ILE A 110 -6.34 -11.06 -4.04
C ILE A 110 -5.42 -11.16 -5.23
N ASP A 111 -5.80 -11.99 -6.17
CA ASP A 111 -5.07 -12.21 -7.40
C ASP A 111 -5.60 -11.33 -8.53
N GLY A 112 -4.71 -10.98 -9.44
CA GLY A 112 -5.02 -10.29 -10.67
C GLY A 112 -3.90 -10.48 -11.69
N LYS A 113 -4.07 -9.93 -12.88
CA LYS A 113 -3.00 -9.89 -13.88
C LYS A 113 -3.18 -8.73 -14.84
N VAL A 114 -2.08 -8.27 -15.40
CA VAL A 114 -2.09 -7.36 -16.55
C VAL A 114 -1.71 -8.17 -17.78
N VAL A 115 -2.64 -8.28 -18.71
CA VAL A 115 -2.43 -8.95 -20.00
C VAL A 115 -1.97 -7.92 -21.02
N VAL A 116 -0.87 -8.23 -21.72
CA VAL A 116 -0.28 -7.42 -22.77
C VAL A 116 -0.28 -8.23 -24.06
N SER A 117 -0.94 -7.75 -25.10
CA SER A 117 -1.03 -8.43 -26.39
C SER A 117 -0.73 -7.51 -27.56
N ASN A 118 0.01 -8.02 -28.54
CA ASN A 118 0.19 -7.35 -29.82
C ASN A 118 -0.63 -8.01 -30.95
N GLY A 119 -1.65 -8.80 -30.58
CA GLY A 119 -2.51 -9.52 -31.51
C GLY A 119 -1.95 -10.88 -31.98
N VAL A 120 -0.63 -11.08 -31.90
CA VAL A 120 0.05 -12.34 -32.27
C VAL A 120 0.55 -13.06 -31.03
N HIS A 121 1.21 -12.32 -30.14
CA HIS A 121 1.72 -12.81 -28.86
C HIS A 121 0.94 -12.14 -27.71
N SER A 122 0.77 -12.90 -26.65
CA SER A 122 0.17 -12.41 -25.41
C SER A 122 1.00 -12.90 -24.23
N ASP A 123 1.43 -11.96 -23.41
CA ASP A 123 2.13 -12.22 -22.16
C ASP A 123 1.34 -11.60 -21.03
N ASP A 124 1.50 -12.09 -19.79
CA ASP A 124 0.85 -11.53 -18.62
C ASP A 124 1.83 -11.30 -17.47
N ILE A 125 1.46 -10.36 -16.60
CA ILE A 125 2.15 -10.06 -15.35
C ILE A 125 1.19 -10.36 -14.22
N ALA A 126 1.55 -11.32 -13.37
CA ALA A 126 0.77 -11.68 -12.21
C ALA A 126 0.78 -10.54 -11.18
N LEU A 127 -0.39 -10.25 -10.62
CA LEU A 127 -0.56 -9.30 -9.52
C LEU A 127 -1.05 -10.08 -8.30
N GLU A 128 -0.42 -9.87 -7.15
CA GLU A 128 -0.83 -10.44 -5.89
C GLU A 128 -0.82 -9.37 -4.81
N ALA A 129 -1.92 -9.21 -4.07
CA ALA A 129 -2.02 -8.32 -2.93
C ALA A 129 -2.59 -9.05 -1.72
N TRP A 130 -1.98 -8.84 -0.55
CA TRP A 130 -2.45 -9.40 0.72
C TRP A 130 -3.27 -8.35 1.44
N GLY A 131 -4.58 -8.57 1.55
CA GLY A 131 -5.50 -7.71 2.27
C GLY A 131 -5.60 -8.06 3.74
N GLN A 132 -5.71 -7.05 4.60
CA GLN A 132 -6.01 -7.22 6.02
C GLN A 132 -6.95 -6.13 6.49
N ASN A 133 -8.05 -6.52 7.13
CA ASN A 133 -8.96 -5.59 7.79
C ASN A 133 -8.31 -4.94 9.02
N ALA A 134 -8.82 -3.77 9.39
CA ALA A 134 -8.37 -3.04 10.56
C ALA A 134 -9.51 -2.29 11.25
N VAL A 135 -9.35 -2.03 12.54
CA VAL A 135 -10.20 -1.08 13.29
C VAL A 135 -9.59 0.32 13.14
N TYR A 136 -10.38 1.25 12.62
CA TYR A 136 -9.93 2.63 12.40
C TYR A 136 -10.30 3.55 13.56
N HIS A 137 -9.33 4.29 14.06
CA HIS A 137 -9.45 5.33 15.07
C HIS A 137 -9.06 6.68 14.44
N VAL A 138 -10.04 7.47 14.01
CA VAL A 138 -9.80 8.73 13.29
C VAL A 138 -10.11 9.91 14.20
N ASN A 139 -9.07 10.64 14.65
CA ASN A 139 -9.21 11.74 15.62
C ASN A 139 -10.08 11.31 16.81
N ASP A 140 -9.76 10.16 17.38
CA ASP A 140 -10.62 9.43 18.30
C ASP A 140 -10.42 9.90 19.76
N SER A 141 -11.47 9.73 20.57
CA SER A 141 -11.44 10.00 22.01
C SER A 141 -12.14 8.87 22.76
N ILE A 142 -11.34 8.06 23.43
CA ILE A 142 -11.77 6.95 24.29
C ILE A 142 -12.29 7.55 25.60
N LYS A 143 -13.62 7.52 25.79
CA LYS A 143 -14.32 8.15 26.93
C LYS A 143 -14.81 7.17 27.98
N GLU A 144 -14.70 5.87 27.69
CA GLU A 144 -15.11 4.77 28.55
C GLU A 144 -14.07 3.64 28.49
N ASP A 145 -14.18 2.67 29.39
CA ASP A 145 -13.30 1.51 29.40
C ASP A 145 -13.37 0.77 28.07
N THR A 146 -12.27 0.79 27.34
CA THR A 146 -12.16 0.24 26.00
C THR A 146 -11.05 -0.79 25.94
N ARG A 147 -11.25 -1.84 25.12
CA ARG A 147 -10.28 -2.89 24.89
C ARG A 147 -9.88 -2.94 23.42
N TRP A 148 -8.59 -2.92 23.16
CA TRP A 148 -8.00 -3.21 21.87
C TRP A 148 -7.43 -4.62 21.90
N ASP A 149 -8.06 -5.52 21.16
CA ASP A 149 -7.65 -6.92 21.10
C ASP A 149 -6.65 -7.19 19.97
N ASN A 150 -6.25 -8.44 19.79
CA ASN A 150 -5.27 -8.87 18.77
C ASN A 150 -5.88 -9.49 17.53
N SER A 151 -7.21 -9.54 17.39
CA SER A 151 -7.89 -10.21 16.28
C SER A 151 -7.56 -9.56 14.94
N ILE A 152 -7.69 -8.25 14.84
CA ILE A 152 -7.30 -7.43 13.68
C ILE A 152 -6.50 -6.22 14.14
N PRO A 153 -5.67 -5.62 13.27
CA PRO A 153 -4.91 -4.43 13.62
C PRO A 153 -5.79 -3.22 13.94
N HIS A 154 -5.27 -2.35 14.79
CA HIS A 154 -5.82 -1.03 15.06
C HIS A 154 -5.01 0.02 14.29
N LEU A 155 -5.68 0.90 13.53
CA LEU A 155 -5.09 2.01 12.78
C LEU A 155 -5.50 3.35 13.38
N VAL A 156 -4.51 4.14 13.76
CA VAL A 156 -4.72 5.46 14.36
C VAL A 156 -4.36 6.56 13.36
N TYR A 157 -5.34 7.39 13.02
CA TYR A 157 -5.22 8.57 12.16
C TYR A 157 -5.46 9.84 12.98
N GLY A 158 -4.43 10.66 13.07
CA GLY A 158 -4.46 11.87 13.89
C GLY A 158 -4.38 11.56 15.39
N PRO A 159 -4.84 12.48 16.26
CA PRO A 159 -4.82 12.30 17.70
C PRO A 159 -5.80 11.21 18.17
N CYS A 160 -5.32 10.33 19.06
CA CYS A 160 -6.14 9.42 19.82
C CYS A 160 -5.97 9.71 21.32
N TRP A 161 -7.06 10.04 22.00
CA TRP A 161 -7.04 10.45 23.41
C TRP A 161 -7.72 9.42 24.30
N VAL A 162 -7.08 9.05 25.40
CA VAL A 162 -7.76 8.36 26.51
C VAL A 162 -8.18 9.42 27.50
N ALA A 163 -9.48 9.67 27.60
CA ALA A 163 -10.03 10.73 28.45
C ALA A 163 -9.82 10.46 29.95
N PRO A 164 -9.82 11.49 30.81
CA PRO A 164 -9.78 11.30 32.24
C PRO A 164 -10.90 10.37 32.73
N GLY A 165 -10.56 9.40 33.58
CA GLY A 165 -11.50 8.40 34.10
C GLY A 165 -11.78 7.21 33.17
N ALA A 166 -11.38 7.25 31.89
CA ALA A 166 -11.44 6.13 30.99
C ALA A 166 -10.16 5.27 31.06
N ARG A 167 -10.30 3.99 30.73
CA ARG A 167 -9.18 3.06 30.63
C ARG A 167 -9.10 2.45 29.24
N LEU A 168 -7.89 2.48 28.64
CA LEU A 168 -7.56 1.71 27.47
C LEU A 168 -6.76 0.47 27.89
N LEU A 169 -7.33 -0.72 27.65
CA LEU A 169 -6.67 -2.01 27.78
C LEU A 169 -6.23 -2.50 26.41
N ILE A 170 -4.95 -2.81 26.26
CA ILE A 170 -4.36 -3.37 25.05
C ILE A 170 -3.88 -4.79 25.36
N ASP A 171 -4.41 -5.75 24.62
CA ASP A 171 -4.16 -7.18 24.84
C ASP A 171 -2.79 -7.64 24.33
N PRO A 172 -2.30 -8.79 24.80
CA PRO A 172 -1.13 -9.44 24.23
C PRO A 172 -1.29 -9.66 22.72
N GLY A 173 -0.22 -9.42 21.96
CA GLY A 173 -0.18 -9.60 20.51
C GLY A 173 -0.94 -8.55 19.69
N ALA A 174 -1.55 -7.54 20.33
CA ALA A 174 -2.22 -6.46 19.60
C ALA A 174 -1.23 -5.67 18.75
N ARG A 175 -1.68 -5.28 17.55
CA ARG A 175 -0.91 -4.55 16.55
C ARG A 175 -1.55 -3.19 16.33
N ILE A 176 -0.85 -2.12 16.68
CA ILE A 176 -1.33 -0.75 16.58
C ILE A 176 -0.43 -0.01 15.60
N TYR A 177 -1.03 0.47 14.51
CA TYR A 177 -0.34 1.20 13.46
C TYR A 177 -0.76 2.67 13.48
N PHE A 178 0.21 3.55 13.42
CA PHE A 178 -0.01 5.00 13.49
C PHE A 178 0.32 5.66 12.15
N HIS A 179 -0.63 6.42 11.63
CA HIS A 179 -0.38 7.26 10.47
C HIS A 179 0.54 8.43 10.81
N ALA A 180 1.11 9.07 9.79
CA ALA A 180 1.96 10.25 9.96
C ALA A 180 1.29 11.31 10.86
N PHE A 181 2.05 11.89 11.79
CA PHE A 181 1.62 12.86 12.79
C PHE A 181 0.61 12.36 13.85
N SER A 182 0.20 11.10 13.80
CA SER A 182 -0.68 10.51 14.82
C SER A 182 0.03 10.27 16.14
N PHE A 183 -0.73 10.21 17.22
CA PHE A 183 -0.23 9.91 18.56
C PHE A 183 -1.32 9.28 19.43
N LEU A 184 -0.87 8.65 20.51
CA LEU A 184 -1.74 8.22 21.60
C LEU A 184 -1.44 9.06 22.84
N ALA A 185 -2.40 9.89 23.28
CA ALA A 185 -2.28 10.70 24.48
C ALA A 185 -3.23 10.19 25.57
N VAL A 186 -2.71 9.99 26.77
CA VAL A 186 -3.42 9.37 27.88
C VAL A 186 -3.56 10.38 29.02
N LEU A 187 -4.80 10.75 29.30
CA LEU A 187 -5.21 11.53 30.46
C LEU A 187 -5.93 10.65 31.52
N GLY A 188 -6.35 9.45 31.10
CA GLY A 188 -6.95 8.41 31.93
C GLY A 188 -5.95 7.32 32.32
N ASN A 189 -6.26 6.08 32.03
CA ASN A 189 -5.43 4.92 32.37
C ASN A 189 -5.08 4.09 31.13
N LEU A 190 -3.81 3.73 30.98
CA LEU A 190 -3.32 2.85 29.92
C LEU A 190 -2.79 1.54 30.50
N GLN A 191 -3.32 0.43 30.02
CA GLN A 191 -2.90 -0.92 30.38
C GLN A 191 -2.45 -1.68 29.13
N VAL A 192 -1.16 -1.75 28.86
CA VAL A 192 -0.59 -2.57 27.79
C VAL A 192 -0.08 -3.88 28.40
N ARG A 193 -0.66 -5.00 27.98
CA ARG A 193 -0.45 -6.32 28.60
C ARG A 193 0.18 -7.33 27.65
N GLY A 194 1.27 -6.96 26.99
CA GLY A 194 2.04 -7.93 26.21
C GLY A 194 2.65 -9.04 27.07
N THR A 195 3.08 -10.11 26.42
CA THR A 195 3.88 -11.18 27.01
C THR A 195 5.21 -11.32 26.26
N ALA A 196 6.09 -12.20 26.70
CA ALA A 196 7.34 -12.47 26.01
C ALA A 196 7.10 -13.07 24.61
N GLU A 197 6.06 -13.90 24.48
CA GLU A 197 5.64 -14.60 23.26
C GLU A 197 4.74 -13.75 22.39
N GLU A 198 3.89 -12.90 23.00
CA GLU A 198 2.88 -12.08 22.33
C GLU A 198 3.08 -10.61 22.70
N ARG A 199 4.11 -10.01 22.13
CA ARG A 199 4.42 -8.59 22.36
C ARG A 199 3.38 -7.70 21.69
N VAL A 200 3.04 -6.59 22.33
CA VAL A 200 2.25 -5.53 21.71
C VAL A 200 3.15 -4.73 20.77
N VAL A 201 2.73 -4.53 19.53
CA VAL A 201 3.49 -3.77 18.53
C VAL A 201 2.81 -2.42 18.26
N MET A 202 3.57 -1.33 18.45
CA MET A 202 3.16 0.04 18.16
C MET A 202 4.17 0.64 17.18
N ARG A 203 3.78 0.83 15.91
CA ARG A 203 4.68 1.35 14.87
C ARG A 203 3.89 2.17 13.84
N HIS A 204 4.61 2.75 12.88
CA HIS A 204 3.95 3.41 11.75
C HIS A 204 3.20 2.42 10.84
N ASP A 205 2.32 2.95 10.00
CA ASP A 205 1.46 2.21 9.07
C ASP A 205 2.06 2.01 7.66
N ARG A 206 3.37 2.25 7.50
CA ARG A 206 4.13 1.99 6.27
C ARG A 206 4.81 0.64 6.41
N PHE A 207 4.51 -0.30 5.49
CA PHE A 207 5.02 -1.68 5.55
C PHE A 207 6.18 -1.93 4.60
N GLU A 208 6.49 -0.97 3.72
CA GLU A 208 7.59 -1.07 2.76
C GLU A 208 8.93 -1.16 3.51
N ALA A 209 9.81 -2.07 3.07
CA ALA A 209 11.10 -2.36 3.71
C ALA A 209 11.95 -1.10 3.98
N PHE A 210 11.87 -0.07 3.11
CA PHE A 210 12.55 1.20 3.32
C PHE A 210 12.19 1.88 4.65
N TYR A 211 10.91 1.75 5.09
CA TYR A 211 10.43 2.42 6.29
C TYR A 211 10.61 1.60 7.57
N GLU A 212 11.05 0.35 7.50
CA GLU A 212 11.12 -0.55 8.65
C GLU A 212 11.97 0.05 9.80
N ASP A 213 13.09 0.68 9.48
CA ASP A 213 14.01 1.28 10.45
C ASP A 213 13.96 2.82 10.49
N GLN A 214 13.02 3.45 9.73
CA GLN A 214 12.92 4.92 9.74
C GLN A 214 12.26 5.43 11.01
N THR A 215 12.90 6.38 11.69
CA THR A 215 12.34 7.07 12.86
C THR A 215 11.50 8.28 12.44
N GLY A 216 10.73 8.85 13.38
CA GLY A 216 9.99 10.10 13.15
C GLY A 216 8.74 9.97 12.28
N GLN A 217 8.22 8.75 12.10
CA GLN A 217 7.07 8.49 11.24
C GLN A 217 5.72 8.82 11.92
N TRP A 218 5.65 8.80 13.23
CA TRP A 218 4.51 9.18 14.08
C TRP A 218 5.01 9.80 15.38
N GLN A 219 4.14 10.43 16.17
CA GLN A 219 4.61 11.25 17.29
C GLN A 219 5.05 10.44 18.51
N GLY A 220 4.28 9.42 18.91
CA GLY A 220 4.58 8.60 20.07
C GLY A 220 3.41 8.40 21.01
N VAL A 221 3.71 7.84 22.20
CA VAL A 221 2.77 7.66 23.32
C VAL A 221 3.08 8.68 24.41
N PHE A 222 2.06 9.42 24.85
CA PHE A 222 2.17 10.48 25.83
C PHE A 222 1.30 10.17 27.04
N LEU A 223 1.91 9.91 28.20
CA LEU A 223 1.22 9.81 29.48
C LEU A 223 1.22 11.21 30.11
N LEU A 224 0.07 11.86 30.08
CA LEU A 224 -0.08 13.25 30.50
C LEU A 224 -0.82 13.32 31.85
N ALA A 225 -0.54 14.32 32.66
CA ALA A 225 -1.36 14.56 33.86
C ALA A 225 -2.83 14.86 33.44
N PRO A 226 -3.84 14.29 34.14
CA PRO A 226 -3.80 13.54 35.38
C PRO A 226 -3.76 12.00 35.23
N SER A 227 -3.18 11.46 34.17
CA SER A 227 -3.14 9.99 33.98
C SER A 227 -2.43 9.31 35.17
N ASP A 228 -2.98 8.19 35.62
CA ASP A 228 -2.44 7.43 36.72
C ASP A 228 -2.49 5.92 36.47
N ALA A 229 -1.78 5.18 37.35
CA ALA A 229 -1.75 3.72 37.38
C ALA A 229 -1.50 3.08 36.00
N ASN A 230 -0.78 3.78 35.11
CA ASN A 230 -0.41 3.28 33.80
C ASN A 230 0.54 2.09 33.93
N ARG A 231 0.36 1.08 33.04
CA ARG A 231 1.19 -0.10 32.97
C ARG A 231 1.49 -0.43 31.53
N ILE A 232 2.75 -0.61 31.18
CA ILE A 232 3.20 -1.00 29.84
C ILE A 232 4.16 -2.18 30.01
N GLU A 233 3.76 -3.33 29.50
CA GLU A 233 4.52 -4.57 29.56
C GLU A 233 4.68 -5.16 28.17
N TYR A 234 5.90 -5.60 27.86
CA TYR A 234 6.26 -6.28 26.61
C TYR A 234 5.69 -5.58 25.36
N ALA A 235 5.91 -4.28 25.26
CA ALA A 235 5.54 -3.48 24.10
C ALA A 235 6.78 -3.11 23.29
N ASP A 236 6.65 -3.20 21.96
CA ASP A 236 7.60 -2.67 20.99
C ASP A 236 7.07 -1.37 20.43
N ILE A 237 7.64 -0.23 20.84
CA ILE A 237 7.29 1.10 20.31
C ILE A 237 8.40 1.53 19.36
N ARG A 238 8.09 1.56 18.04
CA ARG A 238 9.09 1.79 17.00
C ARG A 238 8.71 2.97 16.10
N ASN A 239 9.69 3.50 15.37
CA ASN A 239 9.54 4.47 14.29
C ASN A 239 8.92 5.83 14.72
N SER A 240 8.75 6.07 15.99
CA SER A 240 8.18 7.32 16.51
C SER A 240 9.23 8.44 16.64
N VAL A 241 8.76 9.68 16.77
CA VAL A 241 9.59 10.83 17.17
C VAL A 241 10.01 10.68 18.63
N VAL A 242 9.04 10.32 19.48
CA VAL A 242 9.25 10.05 20.92
C VAL A 242 8.58 8.73 21.24
N GLY A 243 9.34 7.71 21.66
CA GLY A 243 8.75 6.39 21.96
C GLY A 243 7.66 6.51 23.02
N LEU A 244 8.04 6.84 24.23
CA LEU A 244 7.16 7.07 25.38
C LEU A 244 7.58 8.34 26.10
N ARG A 245 6.64 9.25 26.31
CA ARG A 245 6.82 10.45 27.14
C ARG A 245 5.91 10.39 28.34
N VAL A 246 6.47 10.66 29.52
CA VAL A 246 5.74 10.75 30.79
C VAL A 246 5.89 12.18 31.30
N ASP A 247 4.79 12.92 31.34
CA ASP A 247 4.75 14.25 31.92
C ASP A 247 4.22 14.12 33.38
N SER A 248 5.12 14.31 34.33
CA SER A 248 4.74 14.46 35.74
C SER A 248 4.42 15.92 36.03
N LEU A 249 3.42 16.16 36.89
CA LEU A 249 3.22 17.47 37.54
C LEU A 249 4.34 17.77 38.51
#